data_8acb0bc3fec9a258bf17770d6d6cabbe
#
_entry.id   8acb0bc3fec9a258bf17770d6d6cabbe
#
_cell.length_a   1.000
_cell.length_b   1.000
_cell.length_c   1.000
_cell.angle_alpha   90.00
_cell.angle_beta   90.00
_cell.angle_gamma   90.00
#
_symmetry.space_group_name_H-M   'P 1'
#
loop_
_entity.id
_entity.type
_entity.pdbx_description
1 polymer ?
#
loop_
_entity_poly.entity_id
_entity_poly.type
_entity_poly.pdbx_seq_one_letter_code
_entity_poly.pdbx_strand_id
1 'polypeptide(L)'
;VKSERKYLPTLSELIDRLTIVQQKELKIPEHRDEYTKELEAIIHDIEMCLISIPEDTLSYQTNAKNLSIMLRDVIVLTLMNCEIWHNESLERQGKGDGSGLRLSHSLNGIRNTAKNKIQEMFG
;
A
#
# COMPACT_ATOMS: atom_id res chain seq x y z
N VAL A 1 -1.22 -25.31 9.78
CA VAL A 1 -2.41 -24.46 9.96
C VAL A 1 -2.54 -23.52 8.78
N LYS A 2 -3.67 -23.57 8.15
CA LYS A 2 -3.93 -22.69 7.02
C LYS A 2 -4.18 -21.28 7.53
N SER A 3 -3.52 -20.30 6.95
CA SER A 3 -3.82 -18.91 7.23
C SER A 3 -5.19 -18.55 6.65
N GLU A 4 -6.04 -17.98 7.46
CA GLU A 4 -7.37 -17.55 7.04
C GLU A 4 -7.31 -16.12 6.55
N ARG A 5 -6.77 -15.95 5.35
CA ARG A 5 -6.71 -14.64 4.73
C ARG A 5 -8.03 -14.32 4.06
N LYS A 6 -8.52 -13.12 4.27
CA LYS A 6 -9.76 -12.64 3.63
C LYS A 6 -9.53 -12.32 2.16
N TYR A 7 -8.32 -11.94 1.82
CA TYR A 7 -7.90 -11.66 0.45
C TYR A 7 -6.74 -12.57 0.11
N LEU A 8 -6.55 -12.88 -1.18
CA LEU A 8 -5.41 -13.65 -1.65
C LEU A 8 -4.38 -12.81 -2.41
N PRO A 9 -4.36 -11.46 -2.30
CA PRO A 9 -3.34 -10.66 -2.95
C PRO A 9 -1.98 -10.85 -2.28
N THR A 10 -0.94 -10.39 -2.98
CA THR A 10 0.43 -10.43 -2.47
C THR A 10 0.60 -9.43 -1.32
N LEU A 11 1.70 -9.57 -0.58
CA LEU A 11 2.03 -8.64 0.50
C LEU A 11 2.09 -7.20 0.00
N SER A 12 2.72 -6.98 -1.16
CA SER A 12 2.84 -5.62 -1.71
C SER A 12 1.49 -5.02 -2.09
N GLU A 13 0.56 -5.84 -2.59
CA GLU A 13 -0.78 -5.37 -2.90
C GLU A 13 -1.57 -5.04 -1.63
N LEU A 14 -1.40 -5.82 -0.57
CA LEU A 14 -2.01 -5.54 0.72
C LEU A 14 -1.49 -4.23 1.32
N ILE A 15 -0.19 -3.99 1.24
CA ILE A 15 0.41 -2.74 1.72
C ILE A 15 -0.11 -1.55 0.91
N ASP A 16 -0.17 -1.68 -0.41
CA ASP A 16 -0.74 -0.64 -1.28
C ASP A 16 -2.18 -0.32 -0.88
N ARG A 17 -2.99 -1.35 -0.71
CA ARG A 17 -4.39 -1.22 -0.29
C ARG A 17 -4.50 -0.56 1.09
N LEU A 18 -3.60 -0.91 2.00
CA LEU A 18 -3.56 -0.32 3.34
C LEU A 18 -3.39 1.20 3.26
N THR A 19 -2.47 1.68 2.40
CA THR A 19 -2.26 3.12 2.25
C THR A 19 -3.49 3.82 1.68
N ILE A 20 -4.18 3.19 0.74
CA ILE A 20 -5.36 3.76 0.11
C ILE A 20 -6.54 3.83 1.09
N VAL A 21 -6.83 2.74 1.79
CA VAL A 21 -7.95 2.68 2.74
C VAL A 21 -7.68 3.60 3.94
N GLN A 22 -6.40 3.73 4.35
CA GLN A 22 -6.04 4.65 5.42
C GLN A 22 -6.35 6.09 5.04
N GLN A 23 -6.14 6.47 3.80
CA GLN A 23 -6.52 7.80 3.32
C GLN A 23 -8.04 7.99 3.37
N LYS A 24 -8.80 6.97 2.97
CA LYS A 24 -10.26 7.02 2.99
C LYS A 24 -10.80 7.21 4.41
N GLU A 25 -10.24 6.49 5.37
CA GLU A 25 -10.63 6.63 6.78
C GLU A 25 -10.47 8.07 7.26
N LEU A 26 -9.37 8.72 6.88
CA LEU A 26 -9.11 10.09 7.29
C LEU A 26 -9.89 11.14 6.50
N LYS A 27 -10.12 10.89 5.21
CA LYS A 27 -10.68 11.90 4.30
C LYS A 27 -12.18 11.80 4.11
N ILE A 28 -12.79 10.65 4.44
CA ILE A 28 -14.22 10.39 4.25
C ILE A 28 -14.84 10.01 5.59
N PRO A 29 -15.15 11.00 6.44
CA PRO A 29 -15.64 10.72 7.80
C PRO A 29 -17.01 10.02 7.82
N GLU A 30 -17.81 10.13 6.76
CA GLU A 30 -19.15 9.53 6.68
C GLU A 30 -19.12 8.00 6.73
N HIS A 31 -18.01 7.39 6.26
CA HIS A 31 -17.85 5.94 6.21
C HIS A 31 -16.66 5.46 7.03
N ARG A 32 -16.23 6.25 8.02
CA ARG A 32 -15.05 5.95 8.81
C ARG A 32 -15.07 4.57 9.45
N ASP A 33 -16.21 4.19 10.03
CA ASP A 33 -16.31 2.88 10.70
C ASP A 33 -16.13 1.72 9.74
N GLU A 34 -16.64 1.84 8.52
CA GLU A 34 -16.46 0.81 7.49
C GLU A 34 -15.00 0.70 7.09
N TYR A 35 -14.30 1.82 6.91
CA TYR A 35 -12.89 1.83 6.56
C TYR A 35 -12.01 1.31 7.70
N THR A 36 -12.37 1.61 8.95
CA THR A 36 -11.65 1.06 10.11
C THR A 36 -11.70 -0.46 10.11
N LYS A 37 -12.86 -1.05 9.83
CA LYS A 37 -13.01 -2.50 9.74
C LYS A 37 -12.22 -3.09 8.58
N GLU A 38 -12.22 -2.41 7.44
CA GLU A 38 -11.44 -2.84 6.28
C GLU A 38 -9.95 -2.81 6.58
N LEU A 39 -9.47 -1.75 7.27
CA LEU A 39 -8.06 -1.66 7.70
C LEU A 39 -7.68 -2.82 8.62
N GLU A 40 -8.53 -3.17 9.57
CA GLU A 40 -8.29 -4.29 10.47
C GLU A 40 -8.15 -5.61 9.70
N ALA A 41 -8.99 -5.83 8.69
CA ALA A 41 -8.92 -7.02 7.86
C ALA A 41 -7.63 -7.06 7.03
N ILE A 42 -7.22 -5.92 6.47
CA ILE A 42 -5.98 -5.81 5.71
C ILE A 42 -4.77 -6.08 6.61
N ILE A 43 -4.75 -5.48 7.80
CA ILE A 43 -3.67 -5.68 8.78
C ILE A 43 -3.56 -7.16 9.16
N HIS A 44 -4.67 -7.83 9.36
CA HIS A 44 -4.69 -9.27 9.64
C HIS A 44 -4.06 -10.07 8.49
N ASP A 45 -4.43 -9.75 7.26
CA ASP A 45 -3.90 -10.45 6.09
C ASP A 45 -2.40 -10.19 5.90
N ILE A 46 -1.93 -8.98 6.20
CA ILE A 46 -0.50 -8.65 6.19
C ILE A 46 0.23 -9.50 7.24
N GLU A 47 -0.33 -9.58 8.45
CA GLU A 47 0.25 -10.40 9.52
C GLU A 47 0.40 -11.85 9.07
N MET A 48 -0.63 -12.42 8.43
CA MET A 48 -0.56 -13.79 7.92
C MET A 48 0.51 -13.95 6.86
N CYS A 49 0.69 -12.98 5.97
CA CYS A 49 1.76 -12.99 4.99
C CYS A 49 3.14 -12.98 5.66
N LEU A 50 3.35 -12.14 6.66
CA LEU A 50 4.62 -12.02 7.36
C LEU A 50 4.96 -13.27 8.15
N ILE A 51 3.98 -13.88 8.80
CA ILE A 51 4.17 -15.13 9.54
C ILE A 51 4.57 -16.28 8.61
N SER A 52 4.10 -16.24 7.36
CA SER A 52 4.39 -17.28 6.38
C SER A 52 5.82 -17.25 5.85
N ILE A 53 6.59 -16.19 6.09
CA ILE A 53 7.98 -16.09 5.64
C ILE A 53 8.83 -17.01 6.52
N PRO A 54 9.62 -17.95 5.93
CA PRO A 54 10.47 -18.84 6.72
C PRO A 54 11.48 -18.05 7.55
N GLU A 55 11.61 -18.41 8.83
CA GLU A 55 12.49 -17.71 9.79
C GLU A 55 13.96 -17.76 9.40
N ASP A 56 14.39 -18.87 8.81
CA ASP A 56 15.78 -19.08 8.43
C ASP A 56 16.13 -18.55 7.04
N THR A 57 15.20 -17.92 6.37
CA THR A 57 15.40 -17.39 5.01
C THR A 57 16.37 -16.22 5.01
N LEU A 58 16.34 -15.38 6.06
CA LEU A 58 17.14 -14.18 6.16
C LEU A 58 17.86 -14.09 7.50
N SER A 59 19.11 -13.60 7.48
CA SER A 59 19.84 -13.29 8.71
C SER A 59 19.18 -12.09 9.41
N TYR A 60 19.50 -11.88 10.68
CA TYR A 60 19.01 -10.74 11.44
C TYR A 60 19.39 -9.40 10.74
N GLN A 61 20.63 -9.28 10.28
CA GLN A 61 21.08 -8.06 9.62
C GLN A 61 20.37 -7.84 8.30
N THR A 62 20.14 -8.90 7.52
CA THR A 62 19.40 -8.82 6.26
C THR A 62 17.95 -8.41 6.50
N ASN A 63 17.31 -8.96 7.55
CA ASN A 63 15.94 -8.57 7.93
C ASN A 63 15.88 -7.10 8.34
N ALA A 64 16.83 -6.62 9.13
CA ALA A 64 16.87 -5.23 9.57
C ALA A 64 17.03 -4.29 8.38
N LYS A 65 17.91 -4.63 7.44
CA LYS A 65 18.12 -3.85 6.23
C LYS A 65 16.86 -3.82 5.36
N ASN A 66 16.26 -4.99 5.13
CA ASN A 66 15.05 -5.09 4.31
C ASN A 66 13.89 -4.31 4.94
N LEU A 67 13.74 -4.39 6.24
CA LEU A 67 12.70 -3.64 6.94
C LEU A 67 12.91 -2.14 6.79
N SER A 68 14.15 -1.66 6.90
CA SER A 68 14.47 -0.24 6.74
C SER A 68 14.12 0.25 5.33
N ILE A 69 14.48 -0.51 4.32
CA ILE A 69 14.17 -0.18 2.92
C ILE A 69 12.67 -0.22 2.69
N MET A 70 11.99 -1.22 3.25
CA MET A 70 10.54 -1.35 3.13
C MET A 70 9.82 -0.13 3.71
N LEU A 71 10.26 0.37 4.86
CA LEU A 71 9.66 1.56 5.46
C LEU A 71 9.73 2.76 4.52
N ARG A 72 10.87 2.94 3.85
CA ARG A 72 11.01 4.00 2.86
C ARG A 72 10.06 3.78 1.68
N ASP A 73 10.01 2.56 1.15
CA ASP A 73 9.15 2.24 0.01
C ASP A 73 7.67 2.40 0.35
N VAL A 74 7.27 2.07 1.57
CA VAL A 74 5.89 2.29 2.04
C VAL A 74 5.58 3.79 2.09
N ILE A 75 6.52 4.61 2.54
CA ILE A 75 6.34 6.06 2.56
C ILE A 75 6.18 6.60 1.14
N VAL A 76 7.04 6.17 0.21
CA VAL A 76 6.93 6.58 -1.20
C VAL A 76 5.57 6.16 -1.76
N LEU A 77 5.16 4.92 -1.51
CA LEU A 77 3.87 4.41 -1.97
C LEU A 77 2.70 5.23 -1.43
N THR A 78 2.74 5.57 -0.16
CA THR A 78 1.70 6.38 0.48
C THR A 78 1.61 7.76 -0.12
N LEU A 79 2.76 8.42 -0.33
CA LEU A 79 2.80 9.75 -0.92
C LEU A 79 2.31 9.75 -2.36
N MET A 80 2.67 8.72 -3.13
CA MET A 80 2.22 8.61 -4.53
C MET A 80 0.72 8.38 -4.60
N ASN A 81 0.17 7.51 -3.76
CA ASN A 81 -1.27 7.28 -3.72
C ASN A 81 -2.03 8.53 -3.30
N CYS A 82 -1.47 9.31 -2.38
CA CYS A 82 -2.08 10.57 -1.95
C CYS A 82 -2.12 11.60 -3.09
N GLU A 83 -1.02 11.74 -3.82
CA GLU A 83 -0.94 12.64 -4.95
C GLU A 83 -1.86 12.22 -6.10
N ILE A 84 -1.91 10.93 -6.41
CA ILE A 84 -2.79 10.39 -7.44
C ILE A 84 -4.26 10.70 -7.09
N TRP A 85 -4.64 10.47 -5.85
CA TRP A 85 -6.00 10.79 -5.38
C TRP A 85 -6.31 12.27 -5.57
N HIS A 86 -5.40 13.14 -5.14
CA HIS A 86 -5.60 14.58 -5.25
C HIS A 86 -5.81 15.00 -6.70
N ASN A 87 -4.94 14.55 -7.60
CA ASN A 87 -5.01 14.90 -9.01
C ASN A 87 -6.27 14.37 -9.67
N GLU A 88 -6.64 13.13 -9.39
CA GLU A 88 -7.86 12.53 -9.92
C GLU A 88 -9.11 13.22 -9.39
N SER A 89 -9.10 13.64 -8.13
CA SER A 89 -10.22 14.38 -7.53
C SER A 89 -10.41 15.73 -8.20
N LEU A 90 -9.32 16.44 -8.51
CA LEU A 90 -9.39 17.71 -9.22
C LEU A 90 -9.99 17.53 -10.63
N GLU A 91 -9.55 16.49 -11.35
CA GLU A 91 -10.08 16.21 -12.68
C GLU A 91 -11.57 15.86 -12.65
N ARG A 92 -12.00 15.05 -11.68
CA ARG A 92 -13.41 14.71 -11.53
C ARG A 92 -14.29 15.92 -11.20
N GLN A 93 -13.71 16.92 -10.52
CA GLN A 93 -14.42 18.17 -10.18
C GLN A 93 -14.38 19.18 -11.31
N GLY A 94 -13.74 18.87 -12.42
CA GLY A 94 -13.57 19.78 -13.55
C GLY A 94 -12.64 20.94 -13.26
N LYS A 95 -11.81 20.83 -12.22
CA LYS A 95 -10.86 21.88 -11.82
C LYS A 95 -9.47 21.69 -12.39
N GLY A 96 -9.21 20.52 -12.97
CA GLY A 96 -7.94 20.23 -13.62
C GLY A 96 -7.95 20.68 -15.08
N ASP A 97 -6.76 20.83 -15.65
CA ASP A 97 -6.54 21.23 -17.04
C ASP A 97 -6.09 20.05 -17.92
N GLY A 98 -6.21 18.83 -17.44
CA GLY A 98 -5.74 17.62 -18.12
C GLY A 98 -4.31 17.24 -17.75
N SER A 99 -3.52 18.15 -17.17
CA SER A 99 -2.14 17.84 -16.78
C SER A 99 -2.10 16.88 -15.58
N GLY A 100 -3.13 16.90 -14.73
CA GLY A 100 -3.25 16.01 -13.58
C GLY A 100 -3.30 14.54 -13.97
N LEU A 101 -3.97 14.20 -15.07
CA LEU A 101 -4.02 12.82 -15.57
C LEU A 101 -2.65 12.33 -16.01
N ARG A 102 -1.87 13.19 -16.68
CA ARG A 102 -0.50 12.85 -17.08
C ARG A 102 0.39 12.63 -15.87
N LEU A 103 0.26 13.49 -14.87
CA LEU A 103 1.00 13.34 -13.62
C LEU A 103 0.62 12.04 -12.91
N SER A 104 -0.67 11.71 -12.87
CA SER A 104 -1.13 10.45 -12.27
C SER A 104 -0.52 9.24 -12.97
N HIS A 105 -0.38 9.25 -14.30
CA HIS A 105 0.27 8.16 -15.01
C HIS A 105 1.74 8.02 -14.61
N SER A 106 2.48 9.13 -14.51
CA SER A 106 3.87 9.11 -14.05
C SER A 106 3.99 8.59 -12.61
N LEU A 107 3.11 9.06 -11.72
CA LEU A 107 3.09 8.65 -10.33
C LEU A 107 2.74 7.17 -10.19
N ASN A 108 1.86 6.64 -11.04
CA ASN A 108 1.56 5.20 -11.06
C ASN A 108 2.78 4.37 -11.39
N GLY A 109 3.66 4.84 -12.28
CA GLY A 109 4.92 4.17 -12.57
C GLY A 109 5.82 4.10 -11.34
N ILE A 110 5.95 5.20 -10.61
CA ILE A 110 6.73 5.25 -9.36
C ILE A 110 6.10 4.33 -8.31
N ARG A 111 4.78 4.36 -8.18
CA ARG A 111 4.03 3.51 -7.26
C ARG A 111 4.28 2.03 -7.55
N ASN A 112 4.19 1.62 -8.80
CA ASN A 112 4.42 0.23 -9.19
C ASN A 112 5.84 -0.21 -8.92
N THR A 113 6.83 0.68 -9.11
CA THR A 113 8.22 0.39 -8.77
C THR A 113 8.38 0.14 -7.28
N ALA A 114 7.77 0.96 -6.43
CA ALA A 114 7.81 0.77 -4.97
C ALA A 114 7.16 -0.55 -4.55
N LYS A 115 5.99 -0.88 -5.13
CA LYS A 115 5.30 -2.15 -4.88
C LYS A 115 6.19 -3.34 -5.25
N ASN A 116 6.81 -3.29 -6.42
CA ASN A 116 7.66 -4.39 -6.90
C ASN A 116 8.87 -4.59 -5.98
N LYS A 117 9.49 -3.51 -5.51
CA LYS A 117 10.60 -3.60 -4.57
C LYS A 117 10.19 -4.27 -3.26
N ILE A 118 9.03 -3.92 -2.73
CA ILE A 118 8.50 -4.53 -1.51
C ILE A 118 8.29 -6.03 -1.74
N GLN A 119 7.68 -6.40 -2.86
CA GLN A 119 7.41 -7.80 -3.17
C GLN A 119 8.70 -8.61 -3.33
N GLU A 120 9.70 -8.06 -4.00
CA GLU A 120 11.00 -8.73 -4.17
C GLU A 120 11.69 -9.02 -2.85
N MET A 121 11.54 -8.15 -1.86
CA MET A 121 12.16 -8.36 -0.55
C MET A 121 11.55 -9.53 0.21
N PHE A 122 10.27 -9.80 0.02
CA PHE A 122 9.55 -10.79 0.82
C PHE A 122 8.99 -11.96 0.01
N GLY A 123 9.35 -12.03 -1.23
CA GLY A 123 8.96 -13.12 -2.11
C GLY A 123 7.57 -13.04 -2.66
#